data_c145bf4cdce0651338c3164fc04239c4
#
_entry.id   c145bf4cdce0651338c3164fc04239c4
#
_cell.length_a   1.000
_cell.length_b   1.000
_cell.length_c   1.000
_cell.angle_alpha   90.00
_cell.angle_beta   90.00
_cell.angle_gamma   90.00
#
_symmetry.space_group_name_H-M   'P 1'
#
loop_
_entity.id
_entity.type
_entity.pdbx_description
1 polymer ?
#
loop_
_entity_poly.entity_id
_entity_poly.type
_entity_poly.pdbx_seq_one_letter_code
_entity_poly.pdbx_strand_id
1 'polypeptide(L)'
;NVVNLQINDYIDFEGTKYKIRHNEKVTKKETSLGWEYTVQFYSSRYDLLDAEFFLHGTPERKKNFDYYTGTARDWLILFVKNMNLTGSDWVAGSCIESRMITLSFKDKKVGTVLDELIKELNTEYWISGQTINIGRREYSSNGLVLAQGEGMGFTELEVSAVDDTPPVTVFYPYGSDKNLGPDYGADYLLLPDGRLSIEKNVEKYGRIEKS
;
A
#
# COMPACT_ATOMS: atom_id res chain seq x y z
N ASN A 1 25.62 -25.34 22.54
CA ASN A 1 24.95 -26.11 21.51
C ASN A 1 24.77 -25.21 20.28
N VAL A 2 25.09 -25.75 19.10
CA VAL A 2 24.85 -25.06 17.82
C VAL A 2 23.37 -25.23 17.45
N VAL A 3 22.67 -24.15 17.25
CA VAL A 3 21.31 -24.17 16.73
C VAL A 3 21.38 -24.20 15.19
N ASN A 4 20.68 -25.12 14.57
CA ASN A 4 20.59 -25.21 13.11
C ASN A 4 19.25 -24.59 12.66
N LEU A 5 19.27 -23.32 12.26
CA LEU A 5 18.11 -22.59 11.78
C LEU A 5 17.87 -22.92 10.30
N GLN A 6 16.63 -23.26 9.95
CA GLN A 6 16.23 -23.68 8.63
C GLN A 6 15.10 -22.78 8.09
N ILE A 7 14.90 -22.82 6.77
CA ILE A 7 13.73 -22.18 6.12
C ILE A 7 12.46 -22.76 6.73
N ASN A 8 11.48 -21.90 7.01
CA ASN A 8 10.22 -22.18 7.71
C ASN A 8 10.32 -22.40 9.22
N ASP A 9 11.50 -22.39 9.83
CA ASP A 9 11.57 -22.24 11.28
C ASP A 9 10.87 -20.93 11.68
N TYR A 10 10.17 -20.95 12.80
CA TYR A 10 9.37 -19.80 13.22
C TYR A 10 9.58 -19.45 14.69
N ILE A 11 9.29 -18.21 15.00
CA ILE A 11 9.11 -17.72 16.36
C ILE A 11 7.67 -17.25 16.53
N ASP A 12 7.14 -17.39 17.74
CA ASP A 12 5.87 -16.77 18.12
C ASP A 12 6.18 -15.49 18.92
N PHE A 13 5.68 -14.38 18.43
CA PHE A 13 5.81 -13.08 19.09
C PHE A 13 4.44 -12.41 19.16
N GLU A 14 3.97 -12.16 20.37
CA GLU A 14 2.64 -11.59 20.65
C GLU A 14 1.49 -12.32 19.92
N GLY A 15 1.54 -13.66 19.91
CA GLY A 15 0.53 -14.49 19.24
C GLY A 15 0.60 -14.48 17.71
N THR A 16 1.63 -13.88 17.14
CA THR A 16 1.87 -13.85 15.69
C THR A 16 3.10 -14.68 15.35
N LYS A 17 2.95 -15.61 14.41
CA LYS A 17 4.06 -16.41 13.90
C LYS A 17 4.85 -15.65 12.84
N TYR A 18 6.16 -15.58 13.05
CA TYR A 18 7.12 -15.05 12.10
C TYR A 18 8.07 -16.17 11.69
N LYS A 19 8.33 -16.35 10.41
CA LYS A 19 9.12 -17.45 9.86
C LYS A 19 10.34 -16.96 9.07
N ILE A 20 11.34 -17.83 8.97
CA ILE A 20 12.49 -17.64 8.10
C ILE A 20 12.05 -17.94 6.65
N ARG A 21 12.22 -16.97 5.76
CA ARG A 21 11.87 -17.13 4.34
C ARG A 21 13.02 -17.74 3.53
N HIS A 22 12.68 -18.26 2.35
CA HIS A 22 13.61 -18.91 1.42
C HIS A 22 14.76 -18.03 0.91
N ASN A 23 14.60 -16.71 0.95
CA ASN A 23 15.60 -15.73 0.55
C ASN A 23 16.44 -15.19 1.73
N GLU A 24 16.18 -15.64 2.94
CA GLU A 24 16.91 -15.18 4.12
C GLU A 24 18.25 -15.89 4.25
N LYS A 25 19.28 -15.11 4.57
CA LYS A 25 20.63 -15.63 4.86
C LYS A 25 20.86 -15.57 6.35
N VAL A 26 20.83 -16.72 6.99
CA VAL A 26 21.21 -16.84 8.40
C VAL A 26 22.71 -16.62 8.53
N THR A 27 23.11 -15.55 9.20
CA THR A 27 24.52 -15.29 9.52
C THR A 27 24.82 -15.89 10.88
N LYS A 28 25.96 -16.61 10.94
CA LYS A 28 26.43 -17.28 12.16
C LYS A 28 27.86 -16.86 12.43
N LYS A 29 28.12 -16.44 13.65
CA LYS A 29 29.44 -15.99 14.11
C LYS A 29 29.81 -16.70 15.39
N GLU A 30 31.02 -17.24 15.46
CA GLU A 30 31.58 -17.79 16.69
C GLU A 30 32.19 -16.65 17.53
N THR A 31 31.88 -16.65 18.80
CA THR A 31 32.38 -15.70 19.78
C THR A 31 33.00 -16.44 20.97
N SER A 32 33.70 -15.75 21.81
CA SER A 32 34.27 -16.33 23.06
C SER A 32 33.24 -16.87 24.03
N LEU A 33 31.97 -16.45 23.89
CA LEU A 33 30.84 -16.86 24.74
C LEU A 33 29.95 -17.92 24.06
N GLY A 34 30.20 -18.26 22.80
CA GLY A 34 29.41 -19.19 22.03
C GLY A 34 29.08 -18.70 20.62
N TRP A 35 27.91 -19.06 20.12
CA TRP A 35 27.48 -18.70 18.77
C TRP A 35 26.47 -17.56 18.78
N GLU A 36 26.72 -16.56 17.93
CA GLU A 36 25.80 -15.47 17.64
C GLU A 36 25.14 -15.72 16.28
N TYR A 37 23.82 -15.53 16.21
CA TYR A 37 23.04 -15.67 14.99
C TYR A 37 22.35 -14.37 14.66
N THR A 38 22.46 -13.95 13.40
CA THR A 38 21.64 -12.87 12.85
C THR A 38 20.75 -13.44 11.79
N VAL A 39 19.45 -13.31 11.99
CA VAL A 39 18.41 -13.82 11.10
C VAL A 39 17.19 -12.92 11.17
N GLN A 40 16.54 -12.72 10.04
CA GLN A 40 15.30 -11.97 9.96
C GLN A 40 14.12 -12.93 9.84
N PHE A 41 13.10 -12.68 10.66
CA PHE A 41 11.84 -13.40 10.62
C PHE A 41 10.75 -12.54 9.99
N TYR A 42 9.91 -13.13 9.17
CA TYR A 42 8.90 -12.46 8.37
C TYR A 42 7.50 -12.91 8.75
N SER A 43 6.57 -11.96 8.80
CA SER A 43 5.15 -12.27 9.01
C SER A 43 4.53 -12.93 7.77
N SER A 44 3.36 -13.56 7.95
CA SER A 44 2.60 -14.19 6.86
C SER A 44 2.22 -13.24 5.72
N ARG A 45 2.25 -11.92 5.94
CA ARG A 45 2.05 -10.91 4.89
C ARG A 45 2.99 -11.12 3.69
N TYR A 46 4.21 -11.53 3.96
CA TYR A 46 5.21 -11.74 2.92
C TYR A 46 4.93 -12.96 2.04
N ASP A 47 4.08 -13.89 2.46
CA ASP A 47 3.67 -15.05 1.65
C ASP A 47 2.86 -14.62 0.41
N LEU A 48 2.16 -13.48 0.48
CA LEU A 48 1.45 -12.88 -0.64
C LEU A 48 2.38 -12.50 -1.80
N LEU A 49 3.66 -12.25 -1.52
CA LEU A 49 4.67 -11.89 -2.51
C LEU A 49 5.27 -13.12 -3.22
N ASP A 50 5.03 -14.31 -2.70
CA ASP A 50 5.52 -15.56 -3.28
C ASP A 50 4.48 -16.21 -4.20
N ALA A 51 3.20 -15.97 -3.97
CA ALA A 51 2.10 -16.55 -4.73
C ALA A 51 1.82 -15.79 -6.03
N GLU A 52 1.74 -16.50 -7.17
CA GLU A 52 1.26 -15.95 -8.44
C GLU A 52 -0.25 -15.72 -8.39
N PHE A 53 -0.73 -14.70 -9.09
CA PHE A 53 -2.18 -14.43 -9.19
C PHE A 53 -2.77 -15.02 -10.47
N PHE A 54 -3.83 -15.81 -10.32
CA PHE A 54 -4.60 -16.42 -11.41
C PHE A 54 -6.08 -16.07 -11.28
N LEU A 55 -6.75 -15.71 -12.38
CA LEU A 55 -8.15 -15.29 -12.37
C LEU A 55 -9.11 -16.30 -11.72
N HIS A 56 -8.88 -17.58 -11.93
CA HIS A 56 -9.75 -18.62 -11.41
C HIS A 56 -9.20 -19.31 -10.16
N GLY A 57 -8.11 -18.78 -9.57
CA GLY A 57 -7.41 -19.48 -8.51
C GLY A 57 -6.87 -20.83 -8.97
N THR A 58 -6.54 -20.98 -10.25
CA THR A 58 -5.95 -22.17 -10.83
C THR A 58 -4.88 -21.76 -11.85
N PRO A 59 -3.80 -22.53 -12.04
CA PRO A 59 -2.76 -22.24 -13.02
C PRO A 59 -3.21 -22.43 -14.46
N GLU A 60 -4.47 -22.75 -14.71
CA GLU A 60 -5.00 -22.87 -16.06
C GLU A 60 -5.00 -21.51 -16.76
N ARG A 61 -4.06 -21.32 -17.65
CA ARG A 61 -4.00 -20.16 -18.54
C ARG A 61 -5.04 -20.32 -19.66
N LYS A 62 -6.30 -20.05 -19.35
CA LYS A 62 -7.30 -19.87 -20.41
C LYS A 62 -6.98 -18.59 -21.14
N LYS A 63 -6.90 -18.66 -22.48
CA LYS A 63 -6.64 -17.53 -23.36
C LYS A 63 -7.40 -16.28 -22.89
N ASN A 64 -6.66 -15.19 -22.70
CA ASN A 64 -7.06 -13.80 -22.86
C ASN A 64 -7.74 -13.05 -21.72
N PHE A 65 -7.62 -13.45 -20.45
CA PHE A 65 -8.11 -12.57 -19.39
C PHE A 65 -6.99 -12.28 -18.39
N ASP A 66 -6.22 -11.24 -18.69
CA ASP A 66 -5.22 -10.70 -17.77
C ASP A 66 -5.80 -9.58 -16.89
N TYR A 67 -7.12 -9.43 -16.88
CA TYR A 67 -7.85 -8.46 -16.08
C TYR A 67 -9.14 -9.04 -15.52
N TYR A 68 -9.60 -8.49 -14.42
CA TYR A 68 -10.88 -8.82 -13.79
C TYR A 68 -11.57 -7.56 -13.29
N THR A 69 -12.89 -7.55 -13.35
CA THR A 69 -13.73 -6.48 -12.81
C THR A 69 -14.62 -7.07 -11.72
N GLY A 70 -14.51 -6.56 -10.51
CA GLY A 70 -15.29 -7.03 -9.37
C GLY A 70 -15.26 -6.03 -8.22
N THR A 71 -16.07 -6.29 -7.20
CA THR A 71 -16.06 -5.57 -5.94
C THR A 71 -14.83 -5.94 -5.11
N ALA A 72 -14.52 -5.18 -4.06
CA ALA A 72 -13.46 -5.52 -3.12
C ALA A 72 -13.63 -6.94 -2.54
N ARG A 73 -14.88 -7.35 -2.30
CA ARG A 73 -15.20 -8.69 -1.79
C ARG A 73 -14.90 -9.79 -2.81
N ASP A 74 -15.18 -9.56 -4.08
CA ASP A 74 -14.89 -10.51 -5.16
C ASP A 74 -13.38 -10.68 -5.31
N TRP A 75 -12.63 -9.59 -5.27
CA TRP A 75 -11.17 -9.59 -5.28
C TRP A 75 -10.59 -10.33 -4.06
N LEU A 76 -11.13 -10.07 -2.86
CA LEU A 76 -10.68 -10.74 -1.64
C LEU A 76 -10.84 -12.26 -1.73
N ILE A 77 -11.96 -12.73 -2.27
CA ILE A 77 -12.21 -14.17 -2.50
C ILE A 77 -11.17 -14.75 -3.49
N LEU A 78 -10.83 -14.00 -4.55
CA LEU A 78 -9.81 -14.43 -5.51
C LEU A 78 -8.42 -14.49 -4.88
N PHE A 79 -8.03 -13.51 -4.04
CA PHE A 79 -6.76 -13.55 -3.31
C PHE A 79 -6.66 -14.81 -2.44
N VAL A 80 -7.69 -15.08 -1.66
CA VAL A 80 -7.73 -16.27 -0.79
C VAL A 80 -7.65 -17.57 -1.61
N LYS A 81 -8.37 -17.66 -2.73
CA LYS A 81 -8.28 -18.82 -3.61
C LYS A 81 -6.86 -19.04 -4.12
N ASN A 82 -6.19 -17.97 -4.55
CA ASN A 82 -4.81 -18.06 -5.03
C ASN A 82 -3.85 -18.47 -3.92
N MET A 83 -3.99 -17.92 -2.73
CA MET A 83 -3.16 -18.28 -1.57
C MET A 83 -3.34 -19.73 -1.16
N ASN A 84 -4.52 -20.31 -1.36
CA ASN A 84 -4.82 -21.69 -0.99
C ASN A 84 -4.46 -22.74 -2.06
N LEU A 85 -3.91 -22.33 -3.20
CA LEU A 85 -3.47 -23.26 -4.26
C LEU A 85 -2.40 -24.23 -3.81
N THR A 86 -1.59 -23.85 -2.83
CA THR A 86 -0.50 -24.67 -2.27
C THR A 86 -0.87 -25.42 -1.00
N GLY A 87 -2.17 -25.51 -0.69
CA GLY A 87 -2.66 -26.22 0.51
C GLY A 87 -2.57 -25.42 1.80
N SER A 88 -2.54 -24.10 1.70
CA SER A 88 -2.62 -23.21 2.88
C SER A 88 -4.08 -22.94 3.27
N ASP A 89 -4.31 -22.50 4.50
CA ASP A 89 -5.65 -22.27 5.07
C ASP A 89 -5.97 -20.77 5.20
N TRP A 90 -5.75 -20.02 4.13
CA TRP A 90 -6.09 -18.59 4.10
C TRP A 90 -7.60 -18.38 4.09
N VAL A 91 -8.06 -17.33 4.76
CA VAL A 91 -9.47 -16.99 4.94
C VAL A 91 -9.74 -15.55 4.53
N ALA A 92 -10.89 -15.32 3.91
CA ALA A 92 -11.40 -13.99 3.63
C ALA A 92 -12.06 -13.41 4.87
N GLY A 93 -11.48 -12.37 5.42
CA GLY A 93 -11.96 -11.68 6.61
C GLY A 93 -12.98 -10.57 6.29
N SER A 94 -12.90 -9.48 7.05
CA SER A 94 -13.72 -8.29 6.83
C SER A 94 -13.36 -7.62 5.51
N CYS A 95 -14.35 -6.99 4.88
CA CYS A 95 -14.16 -6.29 3.62
C CYS A 95 -15.13 -5.10 3.54
N ILE A 96 -14.62 -3.95 3.15
CA ILE A 96 -15.46 -2.78 2.87
C ILE A 96 -16.36 -3.04 1.66
N GLU A 97 -17.51 -2.38 1.64
CA GLU A 97 -18.31 -2.27 0.42
C GLU A 97 -17.59 -1.35 -0.58
N SER A 98 -17.63 -1.69 -1.84
CA SER A 98 -16.97 -0.91 -2.88
C SER A 98 -17.72 -0.92 -4.20
N ARG A 99 -17.41 0.06 -5.05
CA ARG A 99 -17.71 -0.01 -6.49
C ARG A 99 -16.94 -1.16 -7.14
N MET A 100 -17.34 -1.53 -8.33
CA MET A 100 -16.57 -2.45 -9.17
C MET A 100 -15.26 -1.79 -9.61
N ILE A 101 -14.17 -2.55 -9.54
CA ILE A 101 -12.82 -2.12 -9.91
C ILE A 101 -12.26 -3.11 -10.90
N THR A 102 -11.65 -2.58 -11.96
CA THR A 102 -10.95 -3.37 -12.97
C THR A 102 -9.46 -3.26 -12.75
N LEU A 103 -8.78 -4.38 -12.52
CA LEU A 103 -7.31 -4.44 -12.45
C LEU A 103 -6.76 -5.46 -13.44
N SER A 104 -5.57 -5.18 -13.94
CA SER A 104 -4.77 -6.13 -14.71
C SER A 104 -3.79 -6.84 -13.77
N PHE A 105 -3.65 -8.15 -13.95
CA PHE A 105 -2.79 -9.00 -13.10
C PHE A 105 -1.82 -9.87 -13.90
N LYS A 106 -1.57 -9.53 -15.14
CA LYS A 106 -0.62 -10.26 -15.98
C LYS A 106 0.75 -10.33 -15.32
N ASP A 107 1.24 -11.55 -15.12
CA ASP A 107 2.55 -11.84 -14.53
C ASP A 107 2.79 -11.12 -13.17
N LYS A 108 1.73 -11.00 -12.35
CA LYS A 108 1.79 -10.35 -11.03
C LYS A 108 1.57 -11.33 -9.90
N LYS A 109 2.18 -11.01 -8.76
CA LYS A 109 1.97 -11.70 -7.49
C LYS A 109 0.69 -11.24 -6.81
N VAL A 110 0.13 -12.09 -5.95
CA VAL A 110 -1.08 -11.78 -5.16
C VAL A 110 -0.90 -10.48 -4.36
N GLY A 111 0.24 -10.30 -3.70
CA GLY A 111 0.52 -9.08 -2.94
C GLY A 111 0.52 -7.82 -3.81
N THR A 112 1.09 -7.89 -5.00
CA THR A 112 1.13 -6.75 -5.94
C THR A 112 -0.28 -6.34 -6.38
N VAL A 113 -1.13 -7.32 -6.74
CA VAL A 113 -2.51 -7.04 -7.17
C VAL A 113 -3.33 -6.51 -5.99
N LEU A 114 -3.11 -7.02 -4.78
CA LEU A 114 -3.76 -6.52 -3.57
C LEU A 114 -3.36 -5.07 -3.29
N ASP A 115 -2.08 -4.72 -3.37
CA ASP A 115 -1.60 -3.35 -3.17
C ASP A 115 -2.22 -2.37 -4.20
N GLU A 116 -2.35 -2.78 -5.46
CA GLU A 116 -3.05 -2.00 -6.50
C GLU A 116 -4.53 -1.80 -6.16
N LEU A 117 -5.23 -2.86 -5.74
CA LEU A 117 -6.63 -2.76 -5.32
C LEU A 117 -6.80 -1.76 -4.16
N ILE A 118 -5.95 -1.84 -3.16
CA ILE A 118 -5.98 -0.96 -1.99
C ILE A 118 -5.76 0.51 -2.38
N LYS A 119 -4.83 0.75 -3.31
CA LYS A 119 -4.58 2.09 -3.86
C LYS A 119 -5.80 2.64 -4.60
N GLU A 120 -6.45 1.83 -5.43
CA GLU A 120 -7.68 2.23 -6.17
C GLU A 120 -8.86 2.50 -5.24
N LEU A 121 -8.93 1.78 -4.11
CA LEU A 121 -9.97 1.95 -3.09
C LEU A 121 -9.65 3.07 -2.10
N ASN A 122 -8.44 3.61 -2.12
CA ASN A 122 -7.95 4.56 -1.12
C ASN A 122 -8.22 4.08 0.32
N THR A 123 -7.84 2.83 0.59
CA THR A 123 -8.03 2.15 1.85
C THR A 123 -6.76 1.43 2.29
N GLU A 124 -6.85 0.51 3.22
CA GLU A 124 -5.75 -0.31 3.71
C GLU A 124 -6.17 -1.78 3.81
N TYR A 125 -5.23 -2.67 3.99
CA TYR A 125 -5.49 -4.05 4.36
C TYR A 125 -4.60 -4.46 5.53
N TRP A 126 -5.04 -5.48 6.23
CA TRP A 126 -4.22 -6.12 7.26
C TRP A 126 -4.43 -7.63 7.27
N ILE A 127 -3.45 -8.31 7.81
CA ILE A 127 -3.44 -9.77 7.94
C ILE A 127 -3.45 -10.12 9.43
N SER A 128 -4.38 -10.98 9.82
CA SER A 128 -4.46 -11.56 11.15
C SER A 128 -4.30 -13.07 11.02
N GLY A 129 -3.14 -13.60 11.40
CA GLY A 129 -2.80 -14.98 11.10
C GLY A 129 -2.74 -15.23 9.59
N GLN A 130 -3.71 -15.99 9.06
CA GLN A 130 -3.91 -16.24 7.63
C GLN A 130 -5.23 -15.64 7.12
N THR A 131 -5.76 -14.64 7.79
CA THR A 131 -6.98 -13.94 7.39
C THR A 131 -6.62 -12.61 6.74
N ILE A 132 -7.04 -12.39 5.48
CA ILE A 132 -6.89 -11.14 4.76
C ILE A 132 -8.13 -10.28 5.00
N ASN A 133 -7.93 -9.05 5.44
CA ASN A 133 -8.98 -8.07 5.67
C ASN A 133 -8.74 -6.82 4.82
N ILE A 134 -9.80 -6.21 4.28
CA ILE A 134 -9.73 -4.98 3.47
C ILE A 134 -10.65 -3.93 4.10
N GLY A 135 -10.10 -2.77 4.42
CA GLY A 135 -10.85 -1.68 5.04
C GLY A 135 -9.93 -0.79 5.86
N ARG A 136 -10.51 0.10 6.62
CA ARG A 136 -9.76 0.87 7.61
C ARG A 136 -9.77 0.11 8.93
N ARG A 137 -8.59 -0.09 9.48
CA ARG A 137 -8.46 -0.71 10.79
C ARG A 137 -8.66 0.35 11.87
N GLU A 138 -9.79 0.27 12.54
CA GLU A 138 -10.03 1.09 13.74
C GLU A 138 -9.32 0.43 14.93
N TYR A 139 -8.34 1.12 15.49
CA TYR A 139 -7.52 0.57 16.58
C TYR A 139 -8.12 0.77 17.96
N SER A 140 -8.96 1.78 18.14
CA SER A 140 -9.57 2.08 19.44
C SER A 140 -10.66 3.15 19.28
N SER A 141 -11.76 3.01 20.04
CA SER A 141 -12.75 4.07 20.19
C SER A 141 -12.24 5.23 21.07
N ASN A 142 -11.19 5.00 21.86
CA ASN A 142 -10.50 6.02 22.62
C ASN A 142 -9.33 6.53 21.78
N GLY A 143 -9.44 7.73 21.25
CA GLY A 143 -8.37 8.35 20.46
C GLY A 143 -7.06 8.33 21.26
N LEU A 144 -5.97 7.96 20.57
CA LEU A 144 -4.64 8.07 21.16
C LEU A 144 -4.32 9.56 21.40
N VAL A 145 -4.23 9.95 22.65
CA VAL A 145 -3.79 11.29 23.03
C VAL A 145 -2.27 11.27 23.15
N LEU A 146 -1.62 11.97 22.22
CA LEU A 146 -0.17 12.14 22.24
C LEU A 146 0.15 13.54 22.78
N ALA A 147 1.04 13.62 23.76
CA ALA A 147 1.55 14.87 24.31
C ALA A 147 3.07 14.81 24.43
N GLN A 148 3.72 15.95 24.47
CA GLN A 148 5.15 16.04 24.71
C GLN A 148 5.45 15.79 26.19
N GLY A 149 6.39 14.90 26.49
CA GLY A 149 6.85 14.56 27.82
C GLY A 149 7.09 13.07 28.02
N GLU A 150 7.81 12.72 29.08
CA GLU A 150 8.10 11.34 29.42
C GLU A 150 6.80 10.56 29.71
N GLY A 151 6.59 9.44 29.01
CA GLY A 151 5.37 8.64 29.14
C GLY A 151 4.14 9.18 28.42
N MET A 152 4.24 10.31 27.73
CA MET A 152 3.11 10.97 27.05
C MET A 152 3.06 10.71 25.53
N GLY A 153 3.90 9.81 25.03
CA GLY A 153 3.90 9.41 23.63
C GLY A 153 4.92 10.12 22.74
N PHE A 154 5.36 11.35 23.10
CA PHE A 154 6.45 12.06 22.45
C PHE A 154 7.57 12.37 23.44
N THR A 155 8.76 11.90 23.19
CA THR A 155 9.97 12.35 23.90
C THR A 155 10.59 13.57 23.23
N GLU A 156 10.45 13.64 21.90
CA GLU A 156 10.99 14.71 21.07
C GLU A 156 10.04 14.98 19.90
N LEU A 157 9.82 16.23 19.58
CA LEU A 157 9.08 16.68 18.40
C LEU A 157 9.99 17.58 17.57
N GLU A 158 10.41 17.09 16.43
CA GLU A 158 11.11 17.88 15.43
C GLU A 158 10.12 18.38 14.38
N VAL A 159 10.09 19.67 14.16
CA VAL A 159 9.30 20.30 13.09
C VAL A 159 10.28 20.85 12.06
N SER A 160 10.45 20.14 10.96
CA SER A 160 11.21 20.61 9.81
C SER A 160 10.30 21.11 8.71
N ALA A 161 10.81 22.03 7.88
CA ALA A 161 10.10 22.42 6.66
C ALA A 161 9.99 21.19 5.73
N VAL A 162 8.77 20.94 5.24
CA VAL A 162 8.48 19.74 4.40
C VAL A 162 9.14 19.85 3.03
N ASP A 163 9.41 21.06 2.54
CA ASP A 163 10.02 21.31 1.24
C ASP A 163 10.73 22.67 1.22
N ASP A 164 11.87 22.74 0.56
CA ASP A 164 12.54 24.01 0.20
C ASP A 164 11.79 24.75 -0.93
N THR A 165 10.71 24.18 -1.45
CA THR A 165 9.92 24.78 -2.51
C THR A 165 8.92 25.77 -1.91
N PRO A 166 9.00 27.05 -2.24
CA PRO A 166 8.05 28.03 -1.74
C PRO A 166 6.63 27.70 -2.17
N PRO A 167 5.62 27.90 -1.30
CA PRO A 167 4.24 27.64 -1.65
C PRO A 167 3.81 28.51 -2.81
N VAL A 168 3.23 27.90 -3.85
CA VAL A 168 2.63 28.63 -4.96
C VAL A 168 1.31 29.23 -4.51
N THR A 169 1.16 30.55 -4.64
CA THR A 169 -0.05 31.27 -4.26
C THR A 169 -0.89 31.75 -5.45
N VAL A 170 -0.27 31.79 -6.63
CA VAL A 170 -0.94 32.10 -7.90
C VAL A 170 -0.52 31.09 -8.94
N PHE A 171 -1.48 30.35 -9.46
CA PHE A 171 -1.26 29.33 -10.48
C PHE A 171 -1.97 29.73 -11.78
N TYR A 172 -1.25 29.70 -12.91
CA TYR A 172 -1.76 29.92 -14.24
C TYR A 172 -1.92 28.58 -14.96
N PRO A 173 -3.13 27.99 -14.99
CA PRO A 173 -3.35 26.74 -15.70
C PRO A 173 -3.41 27.00 -17.20
N TYR A 174 -2.62 26.26 -17.96
CA TYR A 174 -2.74 26.20 -19.42
C TYR A 174 -3.53 24.95 -19.79
N GLY A 175 -4.70 25.15 -20.37
CA GLY A 175 -5.52 24.08 -20.91
C GLY A 175 -5.00 23.56 -22.25
N SER A 176 -5.75 22.63 -22.88
CA SER A 176 -5.41 22.14 -24.22
C SER A 176 -5.55 23.26 -25.28
N ASP A 177 -4.65 23.23 -26.22
CA ASP A 177 -4.70 24.05 -27.47
C ASP A 177 -5.46 23.34 -28.61
N LYS A 178 -5.91 22.10 -28.38
CA LYS A 178 -6.54 21.26 -29.40
C LYS A 178 -8.06 21.41 -29.40
N ASN A 179 -8.63 21.43 -30.62
CA ASN A 179 -10.07 21.48 -30.84
C ASN A 179 -10.75 22.78 -30.33
N LEU A 180 -10.01 23.86 -30.23
CA LEU A 180 -10.58 25.17 -29.97
C LEU A 180 -11.23 25.70 -31.26
N GLY A 181 -12.47 26.20 -31.13
CA GLY A 181 -13.15 26.83 -32.28
C GLY A 181 -12.44 28.13 -32.70
N PRO A 182 -12.55 28.54 -33.98
CA PRO A 182 -11.89 29.74 -34.48
C PRO A 182 -12.31 31.03 -33.76
N ASP A 183 -13.46 31.02 -33.10
CA ASP A 183 -14.00 32.16 -32.35
C ASP A 183 -13.78 32.04 -30.83
N TYR A 184 -12.95 31.11 -30.37
CA TYR A 184 -12.74 30.90 -28.92
C TYR A 184 -12.06 32.11 -28.25
N GLY A 185 -11.28 32.88 -28.97
CA GLY A 185 -10.67 34.11 -28.47
C GLY A 185 -9.45 33.94 -27.57
N ALA A 186 -8.95 32.73 -27.42
CA ALA A 186 -7.73 32.40 -26.69
C ALA A 186 -7.02 31.19 -27.29
N ASP A 187 -5.69 31.14 -27.17
CA ASP A 187 -4.86 30.05 -27.71
C ASP A 187 -4.93 28.75 -26.93
N TYR A 188 -5.48 28.82 -25.71
CA TYR A 188 -5.61 27.68 -24.79
C TYR A 188 -6.99 27.68 -24.14
N LEU A 189 -7.46 26.49 -23.76
CA LEU A 189 -8.69 26.33 -22.99
C LEU A 189 -8.54 27.03 -21.64
N LEU A 190 -9.41 28.02 -21.39
CA LEU A 190 -9.46 28.82 -20.17
C LEU A 190 -10.24 28.05 -19.05
N LEU A 191 -10.10 28.53 -17.82
CA LEU A 191 -10.95 28.06 -16.71
C LEU A 191 -12.43 28.34 -17.03
N PRO A 192 -13.39 27.54 -16.50
CA PRO A 192 -14.81 27.61 -16.85
C PRO A 192 -15.46 28.99 -16.69
N ASP A 193 -14.92 29.83 -15.81
CA ASP A 193 -15.39 31.20 -15.56
C ASP A 193 -14.56 32.25 -16.27
N GLY A 194 -13.70 31.85 -17.20
CA GLY A 194 -12.86 32.76 -17.99
C GLY A 194 -11.69 33.38 -17.21
N ARG A 195 -11.45 32.96 -15.97
CA ARG A 195 -10.27 33.41 -15.20
C ARG A 195 -8.98 32.88 -15.83
N LEU A 196 -7.92 33.65 -15.68
CA LEU A 196 -6.59 33.31 -16.18
C LEU A 196 -5.74 32.64 -15.11
N SER A 197 -6.11 32.80 -13.83
CA SER A 197 -5.34 32.30 -12.71
C SER A 197 -6.23 31.78 -11.56
N ILE A 198 -5.66 30.93 -10.72
CA ILE A 198 -6.22 30.48 -9.45
C ILE A 198 -5.35 31.08 -8.35
N GLU A 199 -5.95 31.87 -7.45
CA GLU A 199 -5.26 32.53 -6.35
C GLU A 199 -5.71 31.94 -5.02
N LYS A 200 -4.77 31.62 -4.14
CA LYS A 200 -5.05 31.10 -2.79
C LYS A 200 -3.95 31.52 -1.83
N ASN A 201 -4.34 32.01 -0.65
CA ASN A 201 -3.43 32.39 0.44
C ASN A 201 -2.42 33.50 0.09
N VAL A 202 -2.69 34.33 -0.92
CA VAL A 202 -1.83 35.45 -1.32
C VAL A 202 -1.62 36.43 -0.16
N GLU A 203 -2.65 36.68 0.64
CA GLU A 203 -2.59 37.58 1.81
C GLU A 203 -1.60 37.07 2.89
N LYS A 204 -1.48 35.75 2.98
CA LYS A 204 -0.63 35.12 4.03
C LYS A 204 0.83 34.96 3.61
N TYR A 205 1.09 34.61 2.35
CA TYR A 205 2.43 34.22 1.87
C TYR A 205 2.99 35.14 0.80
N GLY A 206 2.23 36.19 0.42
CA GLY A 206 2.59 37.01 -0.73
C GLY A 206 2.25 36.36 -2.08
N ARG A 207 2.51 37.06 -3.16
CA ARG A 207 2.25 36.61 -4.52
C ARG A 207 3.42 35.79 -5.05
N ILE A 208 3.27 34.47 -5.13
CA ILE A 208 4.27 33.51 -5.62
C ILE A 208 3.62 32.77 -6.79
N GLU A 209 4.11 33.02 -7.99
CA GLU A 209 3.48 32.61 -9.24
C GLU A 209 4.11 31.35 -9.83
N LYS A 210 3.28 30.51 -10.46
CA LYS A 210 3.70 29.35 -11.25
C LYS A 210 2.74 29.15 -12.43
N SER A 211 3.27 28.74 -13.56
CA SER A 211 2.53 28.29 -14.75
C SER A 211 2.74 26.80 -14.99
#